data_c3c0d1cb41a8c62bd3d2ab2f8a11974a
#
_entry.id   c3c0d1cb41a8c62bd3d2ab2f8a11974a
#
_cell.length_a   1.000
_cell.length_b   1.000
_cell.length_c   1.000
_cell.angle_alpha   90.00
_cell.angle_beta   90.00
_cell.angle_gamma   90.00
#
_symmetry.space_group_name_H-M   'P 1'
#
loop_
_entity.id
_entity.type
_entity.pdbx_description
1 polymer ?
#
loop_
_entity_poly.entity_id
_entity_poly.type
_entity_poly.pdbx_seq_one_letter_code
_entity_poly.pdbx_strand_id
1 'polypeptide(L)'
;MNMKSNVEEIYDYLKEKSPEAILYDDCDSALVGTARLQREDKWVEVAIYSYEALVEHFKTEFLKDPEAINPDDAEVEAMEWVDYNIAGGYLGIYTPLIVNH
;
A
#
# COMPACT_ATOMS: atom_id res chain seq x y z
N MET A 1 27.80 7.03 8.23
CA MET A 1 26.50 7.73 8.22
C MET A 1 25.43 6.77 7.75
N ASN A 2 24.43 6.54 8.59
CA ASN A 2 23.34 5.64 8.23
C ASN A 2 22.28 6.42 7.49
N MET A 3 22.07 6.07 6.24
CA MET A 3 20.96 6.63 5.48
C MET A 3 19.79 5.67 5.58
N LYS A 4 18.69 6.16 6.09
CA LYS A 4 17.46 5.37 6.11
C LYS A 4 16.89 5.31 4.71
N SER A 5 16.25 4.19 4.38
CA SER A 5 15.49 4.09 3.14
C SER A 5 14.28 5.00 3.21
N ASN A 6 13.69 5.33 2.05
CA ASN A 6 12.47 6.13 2.02
C ASN A 6 11.34 5.47 2.82
N VAL A 7 11.26 4.15 2.77
CA VAL A 7 10.25 3.40 3.53
C VAL A 7 10.46 3.57 5.02
N GLU A 8 11.71 3.45 5.50
CA GLU A 8 12.00 3.63 6.91
C GLU A 8 11.67 5.05 7.38
N GLU A 9 11.96 6.05 6.55
CA GLU A 9 11.63 7.45 6.88
C GLU A 9 10.11 7.64 6.98
N ILE A 10 9.35 7.02 6.09
CA ILE A 10 7.89 7.09 6.11
C ILE A 10 7.35 6.44 7.38
N TYR A 11 7.85 5.25 7.72
CA TYR A 11 7.45 4.57 8.95
C TYR A 11 7.75 5.39 10.19
N ASP A 12 8.95 5.96 10.28
CA ASP A 12 9.33 6.78 11.43
C ASP A 12 8.45 8.02 11.54
N TYR A 13 8.17 8.67 10.42
CA TYR A 13 7.31 9.84 10.38
C TYR A 13 5.90 9.51 10.85
N LEU A 14 5.31 8.45 10.32
CA LEU A 14 3.95 8.06 10.70
C LEU A 14 3.88 7.59 12.15
N LYS A 15 4.89 6.87 12.60
CA LYS A 15 4.93 6.42 13.99
C LYS A 15 4.92 7.58 14.96
N GLU A 16 5.56 8.68 14.61
CA GLU A 16 5.60 9.89 15.43
C GLU A 16 4.35 10.74 15.27
N LYS A 17 3.92 10.98 14.03
CA LYS A 17 2.86 11.94 13.72
C LYS A 17 1.47 11.34 13.66
N SER A 18 1.36 10.07 13.33
CA SER A 18 0.08 9.41 13.15
C SER A 18 0.22 7.92 13.44
N PRO A 19 0.44 7.54 14.72
CA PRO A 19 0.67 6.13 15.06
C PRO A 19 -0.51 5.22 14.76
N GLU A 20 -1.69 5.78 14.50
CA GLU A 20 -2.89 5.02 14.14
C GLU A 20 -3.01 4.79 12.63
N ALA A 21 -2.12 5.41 11.82
CA ALA A 21 -2.14 5.21 10.37
C ALA A 21 -1.97 3.74 10.03
N ILE A 22 -2.83 3.26 9.13
CA ILE A 22 -2.82 1.86 8.72
C ILE A 22 -1.72 1.64 7.69
N LEU A 23 -0.98 0.56 7.87
CA LEU A 23 0.08 0.13 6.96
C LEU A 23 -0.23 -1.30 6.53
N TYR A 24 0.00 -1.60 5.26
CA TYR A 24 -0.22 -2.95 4.74
C TYR A 24 1.04 -3.79 4.91
N ASP A 25 0.88 -5.00 5.45
CA ASP A 25 2.00 -5.92 5.64
C ASP A 25 2.58 -6.33 4.29
N ASP A 26 3.91 -6.42 4.24
CA ASP A 26 4.66 -6.89 3.08
C ASP A 26 4.48 -6.06 1.81
N CYS A 27 3.90 -4.87 1.91
CA CYS A 27 3.68 -3.98 0.76
C CYS A 27 4.63 -2.78 0.75
N ASP A 28 5.77 -2.88 1.41
CA ASP A 28 6.73 -1.79 1.52
C ASP A 28 7.21 -1.27 0.16
N SER A 29 7.32 -2.14 -0.83
CA SER A 29 7.75 -1.74 -2.17
C SER A 29 6.76 -0.80 -2.85
N ALA A 30 5.53 -0.76 -2.37
CA ALA A 30 4.48 0.11 -2.91
C ALA A 30 4.24 1.36 -2.06
N LEU A 31 4.89 1.48 -0.91
CA LEU A 31 4.73 2.62 -0.02
C LEU A 31 5.55 3.79 -0.56
N VAL A 32 4.88 4.88 -0.96
CA VAL A 32 5.54 5.98 -1.66
C VAL A 32 5.54 7.31 -0.92
N GLY A 33 4.77 7.44 0.14
CA GLY A 33 4.75 8.69 0.88
C GLY A 33 3.65 8.75 1.92
N THR A 34 3.34 9.98 2.34
CA THR A 34 2.26 10.23 3.28
C THR A 34 1.43 11.41 2.77
N ALA A 35 0.17 11.47 3.20
CA ALA A 35 -0.70 12.58 2.88
C ALA A 35 -1.44 13.03 4.14
N ARG A 36 -1.60 14.35 4.26
CA ARG A 36 -2.44 14.93 5.30
C ARG A 36 -3.74 15.36 4.64
N LEU A 37 -4.85 14.81 5.12
CA LEU A 37 -6.13 15.07 4.50
C LEU A 37 -7.23 15.12 5.56
N GLN A 38 -8.38 15.66 5.16
CA GLN A 38 -9.52 15.78 6.05
C GLN A 38 -10.50 14.65 5.79
N ARG A 39 -10.83 13.93 6.86
CA ARG A 39 -11.84 12.87 6.83
C ARG A 39 -12.71 12.99 8.07
N GLU A 40 -14.01 12.93 7.89
CA GLU A 40 -14.98 12.97 9.00
C GLU A 40 -14.71 14.14 9.95
N ASP A 41 -14.44 15.30 9.37
CA ASP A 41 -14.16 16.56 10.10
C ASP A 41 -12.86 16.56 10.91
N LYS A 42 -11.97 15.61 10.63
CA LYS A 42 -10.65 15.56 11.29
C LYS A 42 -9.54 15.60 10.26
N TRP A 43 -8.43 16.24 10.64
CA TRP A 43 -7.20 16.19 9.86
C TRP A 43 -6.41 14.95 10.28
N VAL A 44 -6.11 14.11 9.31
CA VAL A 44 -5.37 12.86 9.55
C VAL A 44 -4.20 12.74 8.58
N GLU A 45 -3.16 12.06 9.02
CA GLU A 45 -2.06 11.70 8.15
C GLU A 45 -2.13 10.21 7.87
N VAL A 46 -2.03 9.84 6.60
CA VAL A 46 -2.14 8.46 6.17
C VAL A 46 -1.00 8.11 5.23
N ALA A 47 -0.73 6.82 5.11
CA ALA A 47 0.25 6.31 4.14
C ALA A 47 -0.32 6.42 2.73
N ILE A 48 0.56 6.61 1.76
CA ILE A 48 0.23 6.58 0.33
C ILE A 48 0.89 5.36 -0.29
N TYR A 49 0.10 4.55 -0.97
CA TYR A 49 0.59 3.39 -1.73
C TYR A 49 0.34 3.60 -3.21
N SER A 50 1.30 3.16 -4.02
CA SER A 50 1.18 3.16 -5.47
C SER A 50 0.36 1.96 -5.93
N TYR A 51 -0.72 2.19 -6.67
CA TYR A 51 -1.53 1.13 -7.24
C TYR A 51 -0.71 0.20 -8.13
N GLU A 52 0.07 0.79 -9.05
CA GLU A 52 0.90 0.00 -9.95
C GLU A 52 1.91 -0.87 -9.21
N ALA A 53 2.54 -0.32 -8.17
CA ALA A 53 3.51 -1.07 -7.38
C ALA A 53 2.84 -2.16 -6.55
N LEU A 54 1.62 -1.93 -6.06
CA LEU A 54 0.85 -2.97 -5.37
C LEU A 54 0.53 -4.12 -6.33
N VAL A 55 0.08 -3.81 -7.54
CA VAL A 55 -0.21 -4.83 -8.55
C VAL A 55 1.05 -5.64 -8.86
N GLU A 56 2.18 -4.97 -9.05
CA GLU A 56 3.44 -5.65 -9.35
C GLU A 56 3.88 -6.55 -8.18
N HIS A 57 3.69 -6.08 -6.96
CA HIS A 57 4.01 -6.86 -5.77
C HIS A 57 3.20 -8.17 -5.74
N PHE A 58 1.88 -8.09 -5.92
CA PHE A 58 1.03 -9.28 -5.87
C PHE A 58 1.19 -10.17 -7.09
N LYS A 59 1.46 -9.58 -8.25
CA LYS A 59 1.81 -10.36 -9.43
C LYS A 59 3.04 -11.23 -9.16
N THR A 60 4.07 -10.64 -8.57
CA THR A 60 5.29 -11.36 -8.20
C THR A 60 5.00 -12.48 -7.20
N GLU A 61 4.16 -12.19 -6.19
CA GLU A 61 3.77 -13.20 -5.22
C GLU A 61 3.01 -14.35 -5.86
N PHE A 62 2.08 -14.05 -6.76
CA PHE A 62 1.29 -15.08 -7.43
C PHE A 62 2.14 -15.94 -8.37
N LEU A 63 3.15 -15.35 -8.99
CA LEU A 63 4.06 -16.09 -9.88
C LEU A 63 4.96 -17.09 -9.14
N LYS A 64 5.05 -17.00 -7.82
CA LYS A 64 5.81 -17.96 -7.02
C LYS A 64 5.15 -19.33 -6.98
N ASP A 65 3.86 -19.41 -7.28
CA ASP A 65 3.12 -20.66 -7.32
C ASP A 65 2.40 -20.82 -8.67
N PRO A 66 3.13 -21.24 -9.72
CA PRO A 66 2.56 -21.37 -11.05
C PRO A 66 1.49 -22.45 -11.18
N GLU A 67 1.37 -23.33 -10.19
CA GLU A 67 0.31 -24.34 -10.19
C GLU A 67 -1.01 -23.75 -9.73
N ALA A 68 -0.97 -22.72 -8.88
CA ALA A 68 -2.17 -22.07 -8.37
C ALA A 68 -2.74 -21.07 -9.35
N ILE A 69 -1.87 -20.36 -10.10
CA ILE A 69 -2.28 -19.32 -11.03
C ILE A 69 -1.50 -19.50 -12.34
N ASN A 70 -2.22 -19.45 -13.47
CA ASN A 70 -1.57 -19.42 -14.77
C ASN A 70 -0.73 -18.15 -14.87
N PRO A 71 0.57 -18.25 -15.19
CA PRO A 71 1.43 -17.06 -15.28
C PRO A 71 0.92 -15.98 -16.23
N ASP A 72 0.21 -16.35 -17.29
CA ASP A 72 -0.35 -15.39 -18.24
C ASP A 72 -1.48 -14.56 -17.62
N ASP A 73 -2.12 -15.06 -16.57
CA ASP A 73 -3.21 -14.40 -15.89
C ASP A 73 -2.77 -13.68 -14.62
N ALA A 74 -1.49 -13.78 -14.24
CA ALA A 74 -1.01 -13.28 -12.95
C ALA A 74 -1.25 -11.77 -12.78
N GLU A 75 -1.07 -10.98 -13.84
CA GLU A 75 -1.29 -9.55 -13.76
C GLU A 75 -2.76 -9.19 -13.52
N VAL A 76 -3.65 -9.83 -14.28
CA VAL A 76 -5.09 -9.60 -14.14
C VAL A 76 -5.56 -10.04 -12.75
N GLU A 77 -5.08 -11.18 -12.29
CA GLU A 77 -5.41 -11.68 -10.95
C GLU A 77 -4.91 -10.72 -9.87
N ALA A 78 -3.70 -10.17 -10.05
CA ALA A 78 -3.15 -9.20 -9.11
C ALA A 78 -3.98 -7.91 -9.09
N MET A 79 -4.40 -7.41 -10.25
CA MET A 79 -5.24 -6.22 -10.34
C MET A 79 -6.58 -6.44 -9.63
N GLU A 80 -7.22 -7.58 -9.88
CA GLU A 80 -8.49 -7.91 -9.23
C GLU A 80 -8.32 -8.01 -7.72
N TRP A 81 -7.23 -8.63 -7.28
CA TRP A 81 -6.95 -8.79 -5.86
C TRP A 81 -6.75 -7.43 -5.16
N VAL A 82 -5.96 -6.54 -5.78
CA VAL A 82 -5.72 -5.19 -5.24
C VAL A 82 -7.01 -4.38 -5.24
N ASP A 83 -7.78 -4.42 -6.32
CA ASP A 83 -9.04 -3.69 -6.42
C ASP A 83 -10.02 -4.13 -5.34
N TYR A 84 -10.13 -5.43 -5.12
CA TYR A 84 -11.11 -5.98 -4.19
C TYR A 84 -10.67 -5.86 -2.73
N ASN A 85 -9.39 -6.13 -2.44
CA ASN A 85 -8.92 -6.26 -1.05
C ASN A 85 -8.27 -4.98 -0.49
N ILE A 86 -7.81 -4.10 -1.35
CA ILE A 86 -7.07 -2.91 -0.92
C ILE A 86 -7.75 -1.62 -1.40
N ALA A 87 -7.79 -1.41 -2.71
CA ALA A 87 -8.26 -0.13 -3.26
C ALA A 87 -9.74 0.14 -2.96
N GLY A 88 -10.55 -0.91 -2.89
CA GLY A 88 -11.98 -0.80 -2.58
C GLY A 88 -12.31 -0.80 -1.10
N GLY A 89 -11.31 -0.98 -0.23
CA GLY A 89 -11.55 -1.12 1.21
C GLY A 89 -11.44 0.19 1.96
N TYR A 90 -12.40 0.44 2.84
CA TYR A 90 -12.33 1.57 3.77
C TYR A 90 -12.30 1.01 5.19
N LEU A 91 -11.20 1.28 5.89
CA LEU A 91 -10.93 0.75 7.23
C LEU A 91 -10.99 1.84 8.31
N GLY A 92 -11.69 2.93 8.03
CA GLY A 92 -11.77 4.08 8.92
C GLY A 92 -10.95 5.25 8.41
N ILE A 93 -10.87 6.33 9.21
CA ILE A 93 -10.25 7.58 8.77
C ILE A 93 -8.74 7.46 8.50
N TYR A 94 -8.10 6.42 9.04
CA TYR A 94 -6.67 6.20 8.87
C TYR A 94 -6.31 5.25 7.72
N THR A 95 -7.29 4.93 6.87
CA THR A 95 -7.09 4.10 5.68
C THR A 95 -6.07 4.75 4.74
N PRO A 96 -5.10 3.99 4.24
CA PRO A 96 -4.12 4.54 3.29
C PRO A 96 -4.79 5.07 2.03
N LEU A 97 -4.12 6.03 1.41
CA LEU A 97 -4.52 6.57 0.11
C LEU A 97 -3.84 5.74 -0.97
N ILE A 98 -4.61 5.30 -1.96
CA ILE A 98 -4.07 4.55 -3.08
C ILE A 98 -4.07 5.47 -4.30
N VAL A 99 -2.90 5.66 -4.90
CA VAL A 99 -2.74 6.57 -6.02
C VAL A 99 -2.31 5.81 -7.27
N ASN A 100 -2.75 6.27 -8.43
CA ASN A 100 -2.33 5.72 -9.71
C ASN A 100 -0.95 6.30 -10.05
N HIS A 101 0.05 5.48 -9.84
CA HIS A 101 1.41 5.96 -9.98
C HIS A 101 2.33 4.84 -10.40
#